data_004849b94d6c4b9f1ddb22254e4c9ed8
#
_entry.id   004849b94d6c4b9f1ddb22254e4c9ed8
#
_cell.length_a   1.000
_cell.length_b   1.000
_cell.length_c   1.000
_cell.angle_alpha   90.00
_cell.angle_beta   90.00
_cell.angle_gamma   90.00
#
_symmetry.space_group_name_H-M   'P 1'
#
loop_
_entity.id
_entity.type
_entity.pdbx_description
1 polymer ?
#
loop_
_entity_poly.entity_id
_entity_poly.type
_entity_poly.pdbx_seq_one_letter_code
_entity_poly.pdbx_strand_id
1 'polypeptide(L)'
;VGAVCFAPVPLRSRAEGVIWVPERAHVRATANGFVERIVVPPGSRVRQGDVLIVCRDAVLETRVKVLQARVQELHLRYAVEWLKDVSQAEILKEEMLLWEEHLARARERVAALTIQSPTDGTFVVPQGQDLPGQFVKQGTQLGYVLDLTTLTARVIVIQDDIDLVRQRMHGIEVRLAERLAE
;
A
#
# COMPACT_ATOMS: atom_id res chain seq x y z
N VAL A 1 -36.90 -5.25 54.24
CA VAL A 1 -36.36 -6.24 53.27
C VAL A 1 -36.81 -5.94 51.82
N GLY A 2 -37.73 -4.98 51.60
CA GLY A 2 -38.30 -4.69 50.24
C GLY A 2 -37.53 -3.67 49.38
N ALA A 3 -36.51 -2.97 49.90
CA ALA A 3 -35.87 -1.86 49.16
C ALA A 3 -34.72 -2.26 48.19
N VAL A 4 -34.22 -3.50 48.33
CA VAL A 4 -33.09 -4.01 47.50
C VAL A 4 -33.50 -4.43 46.10
N CYS A 5 -34.80 -4.68 45.85
CA CYS A 5 -35.32 -5.16 44.56
C CYS A 5 -35.49 -4.05 43.51
N PHE A 6 -35.34 -2.78 43.87
CA PHE A 6 -35.55 -1.64 42.95
C PHE A 6 -34.28 -0.88 42.54
N ALA A 7 -33.10 -1.34 42.95
CA ALA A 7 -31.83 -0.71 42.50
C ALA A 7 -31.54 -1.16 41.07
N PRO A 8 -31.48 -0.23 40.07
CA PRO A 8 -31.07 -0.59 38.72
C PRO A 8 -29.60 -0.97 38.74
N VAL A 9 -29.30 -2.25 38.63
CA VAL A 9 -27.93 -2.74 38.50
C VAL A 9 -27.51 -2.60 37.02
N PRO A 10 -26.45 -1.84 36.71
CA PRO A 10 -25.97 -1.74 35.35
C PRO A 10 -25.42 -3.10 34.89
N LEU A 11 -26.08 -3.71 33.91
CA LEU A 11 -25.58 -4.88 33.22
C LEU A 11 -24.38 -4.49 32.37
N ARG A 12 -23.25 -5.10 32.62
CA ARG A 12 -22.02 -4.91 31.83
C ARG A 12 -21.67 -6.24 31.15
N SER A 13 -21.61 -6.23 29.83
CA SER A 13 -21.04 -7.33 29.04
C SER A 13 -19.61 -6.99 28.65
N ARG A 14 -18.71 -7.95 28.70
CA ARG A 14 -17.33 -7.82 28.27
C ARG A 14 -17.12 -8.62 26.99
N ALA A 15 -16.64 -7.96 25.96
CA ALA A 15 -16.33 -8.60 24.70
C ALA A 15 -14.88 -8.28 24.30
N GLU A 16 -14.24 -9.23 23.67
CA GLU A 16 -12.89 -9.03 23.11
C GLU A 16 -13.00 -8.53 21.69
N GLY A 17 -12.11 -7.60 21.33
CA GLY A 17 -12.09 -7.00 20.03
C GLY A 17 -10.66 -6.71 19.55
N VAL A 18 -10.55 -6.52 18.26
CA VAL A 18 -9.30 -6.09 17.60
C VAL A 18 -9.51 -4.78 16.90
N ILE A 19 -8.48 -3.92 16.90
CA ILE A 19 -8.49 -2.71 16.09
C ILE A 19 -8.43 -3.15 14.63
N TRP A 20 -9.46 -2.76 13.87
CA TRP A 20 -9.56 -3.11 12.46
C TRP A 20 -8.83 -2.08 11.60
N VAL A 21 -7.86 -2.56 10.83
CA VAL A 21 -7.17 -1.76 9.83
C VAL A 21 -7.88 -1.94 8.49
N PRO A 22 -8.46 -0.89 7.89
CA PRO A 22 -9.12 -0.99 6.58
C PRO A 22 -8.11 -1.41 5.49
N GLU A 23 -8.57 -2.16 4.49
CA GLU A 23 -7.72 -2.58 3.35
C GLU A 23 -7.02 -1.41 2.67
N ARG A 24 -7.70 -0.26 2.55
CA ARG A 24 -7.14 0.97 2.00
C ARG A 24 -5.98 1.58 2.79
N ALA A 25 -5.75 1.13 4.03
CA ALA A 25 -4.67 1.61 4.87
C ALA A 25 -3.37 0.80 4.72
N HIS A 26 -3.42 -0.32 4.01
CA HIS A 26 -2.27 -1.18 3.82
C HIS A 26 -1.31 -0.61 2.78
N VAL A 27 -0.05 -0.43 3.16
CA VAL A 27 1.04 -0.08 2.26
C VAL A 27 1.70 -1.37 1.80
N ARG A 28 1.55 -1.68 0.50
CA ARG A 28 2.07 -2.91 -0.10
C ARG A 28 3.07 -2.58 -1.20
N ALA A 29 4.04 -3.46 -1.41
CA ALA A 29 4.95 -3.38 -2.53
C ALA A 29 4.18 -3.51 -3.85
N THR A 30 4.31 -2.54 -4.73
CA THR A 30 3.65 -2.46 -6.04
C THR A 30 4.40 -3.24 -7.12
N ALA A 31 5.70 -3.50 -6.92
CA ALA A 31 6.56 -4.29 -7.79
C ALA A 31 7.57 -5.09 -6.95
N ASN A 32 8.21 -6.08 -7.60
CA ASN A 32 9.35 -6.80 -7.01
C ASN A 32 10.58 -5.89 -7.00
N GLY A 33 11.34 -5.89 -5.91
CA GLY A 33 12.58 -5.10 -5.83
C GLY A 33 13.22 -5.14 -4.46
N PHE A 34 14.40 -4.55 -4.33
CA PHE A 34 15.07 -4.34 -3.06
C PHE A 34 14.65 -3.00 -2.48
N VAL A 35 14.29 -2.96 -1.21
CA VAL A 35 14.01 -1.69 -0.52
C VAL A 35 15.32 -0.90 -0.43
N GLU A 36 15.39 0.22 -1.13
CA GLU A 36 16.54 1.10 -1.10
C GLU A 36 16.52 1.98 0.15
N ARG A 37 15.38 2.62 0.39
CA ARG A 37 15.20 3.53 1.53
C ARG A 37 13.75 3.77 1.87
N ILE A 38 13.51 4.08 3.13
CA ILE A 38 12.26 4.65 3.63
C ILE A 38 12.42 6.18 3.53
N VAL A 39 11.56 6.85 2.75
CA VAL A 39 11.63 8.30 2.49
C VAL A 39 11.03 9.08 3.64
N VAL A 40 9.87 8.62 4.14
CA VAL A 40 9.17 9.25 5.26
C VAL A 40 9.40 8.42 6.52
N PRO A 41 9.90 9.03 7.62
CA PRO A 41 10.10 8.30 8.87
C PRO A 41 8.79 7.70 9.39
N PRO A 42 8.82 6.47 9.94
CA PRO A 42 7.67 5.89 10.62
C PRO A 42 7.15 6.81 11.75
N GLY A 43 5.83 6.90 11.90
CA GLY A 43 5.17 7.82 12.83
C GLY A 43 4.85 9.19 12.26
N SER A 44 5.31 9.52 11.06
CA SER A 44 5.03 10.81 10.41
C SER A 44 3.65 10.85 9.76
N ARG A 45 3.07 12.04 9.72
CA ARG A 45 1.81 12.29 9.02
C ARG A 45 2.07 12.43 7.53
N VAL A 46 1.27 11.75 6.72
CA VAL A 46 1.39 11.70 5.26
C VAL A 46 0.05 11.95 4.59
N ARG A 47 0.09 12.39 3.34
CA ARG A 47 -1.08 12.56 2.48
C ARG A 47 -1.10 11.45 1.42
N GLN A 48 -2.27 11.22 0.86
CA GLN A 48 -2.43 10.34 -0.29
C GLN A 48 -1.50 10.78 -1.44
N GLY A 49 -0.73 9.82 -1.99
CA GLY A 49 0.23 10.08 -3.05
C GLY A 49 1.65 10.42 -2.58
N ASP A 50 1.88 10.72 -1.29
CA ASP A 50 3.22 10.95 -0.77
C ASP A 50 4.09 9.69 -0.93
N VAL A 51 5.34 9.87 -1.35
CA VAL A 51 6.31 8.78 -1.50
C VAL A 51 6.76 8.31 -0.13
N LEU A 52 6.49 7.05 0.20
CA LEU A 52 6.83 6.44 1.48
C LEU A 52 8.12 5.63 1.43
N ILE A 53 8.24 4.77 0.43
CA ILE A 53 9.34 3.81 0.29
C ILE A 53 9.78 3.80 -1.17
N VAL A 54 11.10 3.78 -1.39
CA VAL A 54 11.69 3.59 -2.71
C VAL A 54 12.35 2.22 -2.75
N CYS A 55 11.93 1.42 -3.73
CA CYS A 55 12.57 0.15 -4.07
C CYS A 55 13.43 0.32 -5.31
N ARG A 56 14.36 -0.61 -5.52
CA ARG A 56 15.27 -0.64 -6.66
C ARG A 56 15.30 -2.02 -7.29
N ASP A 57 15.31 -2.05 -8.61
CA ASP A 57 15.59 -3.22 -9.44
C ASP A 57 16.58 -2.83 -10.55
N ALA A 58 17.86 -3.14 -10.35
CA ALA A 58 18.92 -2.78 -11.28
C ALA A 58 18.77 -3.46 -12.65
N VAL A 59 18.17 -4.65 -12.70
CA VAL A 59 17.92 -5.37 -13.95
C VAL A 59 16.84 -4.65 -14.75
N LEU A 60 15.76 -4.23 -14.09
CA LEU A 60 14.67 -3.51 -14.72
C LEU A 60 15.12 -2.12 -15.21
N GLU A 61 15.90 -1.40 -14.41
CA GLU A 61 16.49 -0.11 -14.80
C GLU A 61 17.39 -0.24 -16.03
N THR A 62 18.22 -1.29 -16.07
CA THR A 62 19.09 -1.58 -17.23
C THR A 62 18.24 -1.92 -18.45
N ARG A 63 17.18 -2.70 -18.28
CA ARG A 63 16.25 -3.04 -19.36
C ARG A 63 15.61 -1.79 -19.97
N VAL A 64 15.19 -0.83 -19.16
CA VAL A 64 14.66 0.46 -19.66
C VAL A 64 15.69 1.19 -20.52
N LYS A 65 16.95 1.25 -20.08
CA LYS A 65 18.01 1.90 -20.85
C LYS A 65 18.25 1.23 -22.21
N VAL A 66 18.26 -0.11 -22.25
CA VAL A 66 18.42 -0.89 -23.49
C VAL A 66 17.25 -0.65 -24.44
N LEU A 67 16.01 -0.71 -23.93
CA LEU A 67 14.81 -0.45 -24.74
C LEU A 67 14.80 0.99 -25.25
N GLN A 68 15.19 1.94 -24.44
CA GLN A 68 15.30 3.35 -24.83
C GLN A 68 16.31 3.56 -25.96
N ALA A 69 17.49 2.91 -25.87
CA ALA A 69 18.49 2.96 -26.92
C ALA A 69 17.98 2.33 -28.23
N ARG A 70 17.23 1.21 -28.14
CA ARG A 70 16.63 0.56 -29.31
C ARG A 70 15.60 1.44 -30.00
N VAL A 71 14.70 2.07 -29.23
CA VAL A 71 13.72 3.02 -29.77
C VAL A 71 14.43 4.18 -30.45
N GLN A 72 15.47 4.73 -29.83
CA GLN A 72 16.24 5.82 -30.43
C GLN A 72 16.92 5.41 -31.73
N GLU A 73 17.51 4.21 -31.79
CA GLU A 73 18.09 3.65 -33.02
C GLU A 73 17.04 3.56 -34.14
N LEU A 74 15.86 3.04 -33.85
CA LEU A 74 14.78 2.90 -34.82
C LEU A 74 14.30 4.27 -35.32
N HIS A 75 14.17 5.26 -34.44
CA HIS A 75 13.84 6.63 -34.85
C HIS A 75 14.85 7.20 -35.85
N LEU A 76 16.15 7.01 -35.62
CA LEU A 76 17.19 7.49 -36.52
C LEU A 76 17.16 6.75 -37.87
N ARG A 77 16.95 5.42 -37.86
CA ARG A 77 16.79 4.62 -39.08
C ARG A 77 15.55 5.04 -39.88
N TYR A 78 14.43 5.22 -39.21
CA TYR A 78 13.18 5.69 -39.82
C TYR A 78 13.40 7.04 -40.53
N ALA A 79 14.05 7.99 -39.87
CA ALA A 79 14.32 9.31 -40.46
C ALA A 79 15.20 9.24 -41.74
N VAL A 80 16.14 8.30 -41.78
CA VAL A 80 16.99 8.08 -42.97
C VAL A 80 16.21 7.39 -44.10
N GLU A 81 15.47 6.32 -43.79
CA GLU A 81 14.74 5.56 -44.78
C GLU A 81 13.54 6.33 -45.35
N TRP A 82 12.89 7.18 -44.58
CA TRP A 82 11.84 8.07 -45.05
C TRP A 82 12.23 8.91 -46.27
N LEU A 83 13.52 9.29 -46.39
CA LEU A 83 14.05 10.05 -47.52
C LEU A 83 14.38 9.19 -48.72
N LYS A 84 14.45 7.85 -48.57
CA LYS A 84 14.91 6.92 -49.63
C LYS A 84 13.77 6.03 -50.13
N ASP A 85 13.06 5.38 -49.21
CA ASP A 85 12.03 4.42 -49.51
C ASP A 85 10.91 4.46 -48.44
N VAL A 86 9.78 5.03 -48.83
CA VAL A 86 8.60 5.17 -47.97
C VAL A 86 8.05 3.81 -47.51
N SER A 87 8.15 2.77 -48.37
CA SER A 87 7.63 1.43 -47.99
C SER A 87 8.46 0.81 -46.87
N GLN A 88 9.78 0.95 -46.95
CA GLN A 88 10.67 0.50 -45.86
C GLN A 88 10.48 1.34 -44.59
N ALA A 89 10.25 2.63 -44.73
CA ALA A 89 9.97 3.51 -43.61
C ALA A 89 8.68 3.11 -42.87
N GLU A 90 7.61 2.72 -43.56
CA GLU A 90 6.37 2.25 -42.91
C GLU A 90 6.59 0.96 -42.08
N ILE A 91 7.40 0.02 -42.57
CA ILE A 91 7.76 -1.19 -41.82
C ILE A 91 8.52 -0.83 -40.54
N LEU A 92 9.51 0.09 -40.65
CA LEU A 92 10.28 0.55 -39.49
C LEU A 92 9.38 1.28 -38.48
N LYS A 93 8.37 2.00 -38.94
CA LYS A 93 7.41 2.69 -38.08
C LYS A 93 6.58 1.70 -37.25
N GLU A 94 6.11 0.61 -37.84
CA GLU A 94 5.40 -0.44 -37.12
C GLU A 94 6.32 -1.11 -36.07
N GLU A 95 7.55 -1.42 -36.44
CA GLU A 95 8.56 -1.94 -35.50
C GLU A 95 8.80 -0.97 -34.35
N MET A 96 8.95 0.32 -34.65
CA MET A 96 9.17 1.37 -33.66
C MET A 96 8.03 1.46 -32.65
N LEU A 97 6.77 1.43 -33.11
CA LEU A 97 5.59 1.45 -32.22
C LEU A 97 5.59 0.29 -31.25
N LEU A 98 5.96 -0.91 -31.71
CA LEU A 98 6.06 -2.08 -30.83
C LEU A 98 7.13 -1.88 -29.72
N TRP A 99 8.31 -1.36 -30.08
CA TRP A 99 9.37 -1.13 -29.12
C TRP A 99 9.06 0.02 -28.15
N GLU A 100 8.35 1.05 -28.62
CA GLU A 100 7.84 2.14 -27.75
C GLU A 100 6.86 1.59 -26.70
N GLU A 101 5.97 0.68 -27.08
CA GLU A 101 5.06 0.01 -26.15
C GLU A 101 5.82 -0.80 -25.11
N HIS A 102 6.83 -1.57 -25.52
CA HIS A 102 7.69 -2.31 -24.60
C HIS A 102 8.43 -1.37 -23.63
N LEU A 103 8.92 -0.22 -24.10
CA LEU A 103 9.57 0.79 -23.28
C LEU A 103 8.58 1.40 -22.28
N ALA A 104 7.36 1.75 -22.72
CA ALA A 104 6.32 2.28 -21.85
C ALA A 104 5.99 1.33 -20.71
N ARG A 105 5.76 0.05 -21.00
CA ARG A 105 5.50 -0.99 -19.97
C ARG A 105 6.69 -1.17 -19.00
N ALA A 106 7.93 -1.08 -19.51
CA ALA A 106 9.10 -1.18 -18.64
C ALA A 106 9.22 0.04 -17.71
N ARG A 107 8.93 1.24 -18.21
CA ARG A 107 8.89 2.48 -17.40
C ARG A 107 7.80 2.45 -16.33
N GLU A 108 6.62 1.94 -16.64
CA GLU A 108 5.54 1.75 -15.66
C GLU A 108 5.98 0.83 -14.50
N ARG A 109 6.70 -0.25 -14.82
CA ARG A 109 7.24 -1.15 -13.79
C ARG A 109 8.30 -0.46 -12.92
N VAL A 110 9.14 0.39 -13.51
CA VAL A 110 10.10 1.20 -12.73
C VAL A 110 9.36 2.21 -11.86
N ALA A 111 8.33 2.88 -12.37
CA ALA A 111 7.50 3.79 -11.58
C ALA A 111 6.83 3.07 -10.40
N ALA A 112 6.42 1.82 -10.59
CA ALA A 112 5.83 0.98 -9.54
C ALA A 112 6.82 0.60 -8.41
N LEU A 113 8.13 0.83 -8.57
CA LEU A 113 9.12 0.68 -7.50
C LEU A 113 9.02 1.81 -6.45
N THR A 114 8.34 2.90 -6.78
CA THR A 114 8.08 4.00 -5.85
C THR A 114 6.73 3.78 -5.18
N ILE A 115 6.77 3.42 -3.90
CA ILE A 115 5.59 3.09 -3.12
C ILE A 115 5.04 4.36 -2.48
N GLN A 116 3.79 4.69 -2.80
CA GLN A 116 3.12 5.89 -2.35
C GLN A 116 2.05 5.58 -1.30
N SER A 117 1.69 6.60 -0.52
CA SER A 117 0.61 6.49 0.45
C SER A 117 -0.73 6.29 -0.25
N PRO A 118 -1.49 5.25 0.12
CA PRO A 118 -2.81 5.01 -0.45
C PRO A 118 -3.90 5.94 0.11
N THR A 119 -3.65 6.59 1.26
CA THR A 119 -4.62 7.47 1.95
C THR A 119 -3.89 8.48 2.83
N ASP A 120 -4.63 9.46 3.35
CA ASP A 120 -4.13 10.38 4.38
C ASP A 120 -4.05 9.67 5.74
N GLY A 121 -3.04 10.00 6.56
CA GLY A 121 -2.92 9.42 7.89
C GLY A 121 -1.50 9.45 8.45
N THR A 122 -1.24 8.59 9.42
CA THR A 122 0.08 8.39 10.02
C THR A 122 0.71 7.11 9.47
N PHE A 123 1.91 7.21 8.95
CA PHE A 123 2.65 6.09 8.38
C PHE A 123 3.27 5.24 9.50
N VAL A 124 2.94 3.96 9.53
CA VAL A 124 3.42 2.99 10.54
C VAL A 124 4.08 1.82 9.85
N VAL A 125 5.31 1.51 10.27
CA VAL A 125 6.09 0.38 9.75
C VAL A 125 6.44 -0.54 10.93
N PRO A 126 5.83 -1.71 11.06
CA PRO A 126 6.07 -2.62 12.18
C PRO A 126 7.52 -3.08 12.32
N GLN A 127 8.23 -3.23 11.21
CA GLN A 127 9.62 -3.72 11.13
C GLN A 127 10.51 -2.73 10.38
N GLY A 128 10.34 -1.43 10.63
CA GLY A 128 10.97 -0.37 9.83
C GLY A 128 12.50 -0.38 9.80
N GLN A 129 13.14 -0.89 10.83
CA GLN A 129 14.62 -0.91 10.92
C GLN A 129 15.24 -1.99 10.00
N ASP A 130 14.51 -3.06 9.71
CA ASP A 130 15.02 -4.20 8.94
C ASP A 130 14.64 -4.17 7.46
N LEU A 131 13.79 -3.23 7.03
CA LEU A 131 13.32 -3.16 5.64
C LEU A 131 14.40 -2.74 4.61
N PRO A 132 15.27 -1.75 4.87
CA PRO A 132 16.28 -1.35 3.89
C PRO A 132 17.22 -2.50 3.54
N GLY A 133 17.44 -2.72 2.23
CA GLY A 133 18.25 -3.82 1.71
C GLY A 133 17.51 -5.16 1.56
N GLN A 134 16.29 -5.30 2.07
CA GLN A 134 15.50 -6.52 1.88
C GLN A 134 14.86 -6.57 0.50
N PHE A 135 14.80 -7.79 -0.06
CA PHE A 135 14.02 -8.06 -1.27
C PHE A 135 12.55 -8.25 -0.92
N VAL A 136 11.69 -7.49 -1.58
CA VAL A 136 10.24 -7.57 -1.40
C VAL A 136 9.57 -7.98 -2.71
N LYS A 137 8.57 -8.85 -2.59
CA LYS A 137 7.73 -9.26 -3.72
C LYS A 137 6.53 -8.33 -3.83
N GLN A 138 6.01 -8.18 -5.03
CA GLN A 138 4.74 -7.49 -5.27
C GLN A 138 3.64 -8.05 -4.35
N GLY A 139 2.88 -7.17 -3.71
CA GLY A 139 1.83 -7.53 -2.75
C GLY A 139 2.33 -7.71 -1.31
N THR A 140 3.66 -7.79 -1.06
CA THR A 140 4.21 -7.86 0.30
C THR A 140 3.79 -6.61 1.08
N GLN A 141 3.26 -6.83 2.28
CA GLN A 141 2.88 -5.73 3.17
C GLN A 141 4.12 -5.14 3.82
N LEU A 142 4.27 -3.82 3.71
CA LEU A 142 5.43 -3.07 4.23
C LEU A 142 5.07 -2.20 5.43
N GLY A 143 3.81 -1.78 5.51
CA GLY A 143 3.35 -0.92 6.58
C GLY A 143 1.87 -0.59 6.43
N TYR A 144 1.47 0.45 7.17
CA TYR A 144 0.10 0.96 7.21
C TYR A 144 0.12 2.48 7.19
N VAL A 145 -0.95 3.07 6.66
CA VAL A 145 -1.25 4.49 6.85
C VAL A 145 -2.57 4.58 7.59
N LEU A 146 -2.52 4.94 8.86
CA LEU A 146 -3.66 4.91 9.77
C LEU A 146 -4.14 6.32 10.08
N ASP A 147 -5.44 6.52 9.97
CA ASP A 147 -6.09 7.68 10.59
C ASP A 147 -6.29 7.38 12.09
N LEU A 148 -5.41 7.93 12.91
CA LEU A 148 -5.47 7.74 14.36
C LEU A 148 -6.60 8.53 15.03
N THR A 149 -7.31 9.38 14.29
CA THR A 149 -8.45 10.14 14.82
C THR A 149 -9.75 9.33 14.83
N THR A 150 -9.86 8.35 13.92
CA THR A 150 -11.01 7.47 13.79
C THR A 150 -10.57 6.01 13.76
N LEU A 151 -10.62 5.36 14.92
CA LEU A 151 -10.30 3.94 15.03
C LEU A 151 -11.59 3.09 14.99
N THR A 152 -11.61 2.08 14.15
CA THR A 152 -12.67 1.09 14.12
C THR A 152 -12.22 -0.15 14.87
N ALA A 153 -12.99 -0.57 15.87
CA ALA A 153 -12.78 -1.84 16.55
C ALA A 153 -13.81 -2.87 16.07
N ARG A 154 -13.35 -4.06 15.72
CA ARG A 154 -14.23 -5.23 15.53
C ARG A 154 -14.26 -6.02 16.82
N VAL A 155 -15.48 -6.21 17.34
CA VAL A 155 -15.72 -6.90 18.60
C VAL A 155 -16.54 -8.14 18.31
N ILE A 156 -16.19 -9.25 18.93
CA ILE A 156 -16.96 -10.50 18.89
C ILE A 156 -17.84 -10.52 20.15
N VAL A 157 -19.15 -10.47 19.94
CA VAL A 157 -20.15 -10.57 21.01
C VAL A 157 -20.72 -11.98 20.98
N ILE A 158 -20.79 -12.60 22.16
CA ILE A 158 -21.43 -13.93 22.33
C ILE A 158 -22.92 -13.81 22.00
N GLN A 159 -23.49 -14.84 21.39
CA GLN A 159 -24.86 -14.82 20.87
C GLN A 159 -25.89 -14.50 21.97
N ASP A 160 -25.68 -14.94 23.19
CA ASP A 160 -26.56 -14.69 24.32
C ASP A 160 -26.64 -13.21 24.74
N ASP A 161 -25.59 -12.46 24.48
CA ASP A 161 -25.48 -11.02 24.81
C ASP A 161 -25.90 -10.10 23.64
N ILE A 162 -26.15 -10.68 22.45
CA ILE A 162 -26.36 -9.87 21.23
C ILE A 162 -27.65 -9.02 21.32
N ASP A 163 -28.70 -9.55 21.96
CA ASP A 163 -29.96 -8.86 22.14
C ASP A 163 -29.85 -7.70 23.16
N LEU A 164 -29.03 -7.86 24.18
CA LEU A 164 -28.71 -6.81 25.15
C LEU A 164 -27.94 -5.69 24.51
N VAL A 165 -26.96 -6.01 23.65
CA VAL A 165 -26.15 -5.02 22.90
C VAL A 165 -27.04 -4.25 21.93
N ARG A 166 -27.94 -4.90 21.20
CA ARG A 166 -28.81 -4.26 20.22
C ARG A 166 -29.89 -3.35 20.81
N GLN A 167 -30.48 -3.78 21.94
CA GLN A 167 -31.69 -3.12 22.48
C GLN A 167 -31.38 -2.16 23.64
N ARG A 168 -30.29 -2.35 24.38
CA ARG A 168 -30.03 -1.64 25.64
C ARG A 168 -28.63 -1.06 25.78
N MET A 169 -27.90 -0.91 24.67
CA MET A 169 -26.57 -0.31 24.72
C MET A 169 -26.66 1.18 25.02
N HIS A 170 -26.11 1.62 26.15
CA HIS A 170 -26.07 3.01 26.57
C HIS A 170 -24.68 3.63 26.38
N GLY A 171 -23.64 2.80 26.26
CA GLY A 171 -22.27 3.26 26.06
C GLY A 171 -21.31 2.10 25.83
N ILE A 172 -20.17 2.41 25.20
CA ILE A 172 -19.09 1.47 24.97
C ILE A 172 -17.82 2.06 25.60
N GLU A 173 -17.17 1.29 26.45
CA GLU A 173 -15.85 1.62 26.97
C GLU A 173 -14.83 0.67 26.34
N VAL A 174 -13.84 1.22 25.64
CA VAL A 174 -12.75 0.45 25.03
C VAL A 174 -11.51 0.57 25.91
N ARG A 175 -11.02 -0.56 26.38
CA ARG A 175 -9.73 -0.64 27.09
C ARG A 175 -8.75 -1.38 26.20
N LEU A 176 -7.64 -0.71 25.89
CA LEU A 176 -6.53 -1.38 25.20
C LEU A 176 -5.86 -2.30 26.21
N ALA A 177 -5.67 -3.55 25.83
CA ALA A 177 -4.80 -4.45 26.58
C ALA A 177 -3.37 -3.88 26.39
N GLU A 178 -2.83 -3.25 27.44
CA GLU A 178 -1.40 -3.03 27.50
C GLU A 178 -0.75 -4.41 27.40
N ARG A 179 0.22 -4.55 26.51
CA ARG A 179 1.07 -5.74 26.47
C ARG A 179 1.54 -5.97 27.90
N LEU A 180 1.07 -7.05 28.50
CA LEU A 180 1.79 -7.67 29.57
C LEU A 180 3.10 -8.14 28.93
N ALA A 181 4.12 -7.24 29.02
CA ALA A 181 5.48 -7.60 28.72
C ALA A 181 5.92 -8.50 29.89
N GLU A 182 5.97 -9.78 29.62
CA GLU A 182 6.90 -10.73 30.23
C GLU A 182 7.22 -11.83 29.22
#